data_1bc26f10c5550d9e1c85074c540730a0
#
_entry.id   1bc26f10c5550d9e1c85074c540730a0
#
_cell.length_a   1.000
_cell.length_b   1.000
_cell.length_c   1.000
_cell.angle_alpha   90.00
_cell.angle_beta   90.00
_cell.angle_gamma   90.00
#
_symmetry.space_group_name_H-M   'P 1'
#
loop_
_entity.id
_entity.type
_entity.pdbx_description
1 polymer ?
#
loop_
_entity_poly.entity_id
_entity_poly.type
_entity_poly.pdbx_seq_one_letter_code
_entity_poly.pdbx_strand_id
1 'polypeptide(L)'
;MVLNQEQFDAFRMEIATFGNIPILSQYCGIGCVFCKVHTDSYLGHYPKIPMIDKEDLIKGFAFINPNVNYVRLGAGVLVAPHTDPFLHPQIYDFIKIASEYFPTKKITTVTTGAYIREDKLDFLNSIPNFGIDLSLITMQGKREAIIPRSERERTMTLLKYAPLNKCTLMFTGSIYDIQKDLELLYGLGVDKKVRQILVRRMEHTKNKSTSTERIVNTMHRAL
;
A
#
# COMPACT_ATOMS: atom_id res chain seq x y z
N MET A 1 -8.97 -17.75 -13.98
CA MET A 1 -8.99 -18.19 -12.55
C MET A 1 -10.41 -18.63 -12.19
N VAL A 2 -10.57 -19.68 -11.38
CA VAL A 2 -11.90 -20.07 -10.87
C VAL A 2 -11.95 -19.71 -9.38
N LEU A 3 -12.55 -18.56 -9.07
CA LEU A 3 -12.94 -18.21 -7.70
C LEU A 3 -14.16 -19.08 -7.32
N ASN A 4 -14.17 -19.60 -6.11
CA ASN A 4 -15.42 -20.14 -5.58
C ASN A 4 -16.41 -18.99 -5.29
N GLN A 5 -17.67 -19.32 -4.99
CA GLN A 5 -18.71 -18.30 -4.82
C GLN A 5 -18.38 -17.28 -3.73
N GLU A 6 -17.87 -17.71 -2.58
CA GLU A 6 -17.48 -16.84 -1.48
C GLU A 6 -16.34 -15.88 -1.87
N GLN A 7 -15.32 -16.42 -2.53
CA GLN A 7 -14.20 -15.61 -3.04
C GLN A 7 -14.67 -14.59 -4.08
N PHE A 8 -15.55 -14.99 -4.98
CA PHE A 8 -16.11 -14.11 -6.02
C PHE A 8 -16.96 -13.00 -5.42
N ASP A 9 -17.82 -13.29 -4.46
CA ASP A 9 -18.66 -12.30 -3.81
C ASP A 9 -17.83 -11.31 -3.00
N ALA A 10 -16.83 -11.77 -2.26
CA ALA A 10 -15.90 -10.90 -1.55
C ALA A 10 -15.07 -10.03 -2.50
N PHE A 11 -14.57 -10.61 -3.59
CA PHE A 11 -13.84 -9.90 -4.64
C PHE A 11 -14.66 -8.77 -5.26
N ARG A 12 -15.89 -9.09 -5.69
CA ARG A 12 -16.82 -8.13 -6.26
C ARG A 12 -17.18 -7.02 -5.29
N MET A 13 -17.47 -7.38 -4.03
CA MET A 13 -17.85 -6.40 -3.00
C MET A 13 -16.68 -5.49 -2.64
N GLU A 14 -15.46 -6.00 -2.56
CA GLU A 14 -14.23 -5.22 -2.34
C GLU A 14 -14.07 -4.15 -3.43
N ILE A 15 -14.23 -4.55 -4.68
CA ILE A 15 -14.10 -3.64 -5.83
C ILE A 15 -15.21 -2.59 -5.84
N ALA A 16 -16.47 -3.03 -5.68
CA ALA A 16 -17.63 -2.15 -5.76
C ALA A 16 -17.67 -1.11 -4.63
N THR A 17 -17.28 -1.53 -3.42
CA THR A 17 -17.37 -0.66 -2.23
C THR A 17 -16.17 0.26 -2.07
N PHE A 18 -14.97 -0.27 -2.30
CA PHE A 18 -13.73 0.41 -1.94
C PHE A 18 -12.86 0.79 -3.15
N GLY A 19 -13.21 0.39 -4.36
CA GLY A 19 -12.35 0.58 -5.53
C GLY A 19 -11.02 -0.17 -5.44
N ASN A 20 -10.92 -1.16 -4.55
CA ASN A 20 -9.73 -1.98 -4.39
C ASN A 20 -9.87 -3.23 -5.26
N ILE A 21 -8.87 -3.54 -6.05
CA ILE A 21 -8.82 -4.77 -6.83
C ILE A 21 -7.81 -5.71 -6.17
N PRO A 22 -8.26 -6.74 -5.45
CA PRO A 22 -7.39 -7.73 -4.86
C PRO A 22 -6.67 -8.51 -5.97
N ILE A 23 -5.35 -8.50 -5.99
CA ILE A 23 -4.58 -9.17 -7.05
C ILE A 23 -3.88 -10.44 -6.58
N LEU A 24 -3.69 -10.56 -5.28
CA LEU A 24 -2.90 -11.64 -4.71
C LEU A 24 -3.06 -11.69 -3.20
N SER A 25 -3.36 -12.86 -2.64
CA SER A 25 -3.33 -13.13 -1.20
C SER A 25 -2.18 -14.09 -0.88
N GLN A 26 -0.97 -13.59 -0.78
CA GLN A 26 0.22 -14.34 -0.40
C GLN A 26 0.93 -13.67 0.78
N TYR A 27 1.76 -14.46 1.44
CA TYR A 27 2.66 -13.96 2.47
C TYR A 27 3.72 -13.05 1.84
N CYS A 28 3.84 -11.81 2.32
CA CYS A 28 4.76 -10.85 1.70
C CYS A 28 6.22 -10.97 2.15
N GLY A 29 6.52 -11.81 3.14
CA GLY A 29 7.89 -12.08 3.58
C GLY A 29 8.59 -10.97 4.36
N ILE A 30 8.04 -9.76 4.43
CA ILE A 30 8.67 -8.61 5.11
C ILE A 30 8.65 -8.76 6.64
N GLY A 31 7.69 -9.54 7.18
CA GLY A 31 7.65 -9.85 8.60
C GLY A 31 7.39 -8.66 9.53
N CYS A 32 6.68 -7.65 9.06
CA CYS A 32 6.36 -6.47 9.87
C CYS A 32 5.65 -6.86 11.17
N VAL A 33 6.20 -6.49 12.32
CA VAL A 33 5.70 -6.86 13.65
C VAL A 33 4.29 -6.36 13.97
N PHE A 34 3.81 -5.36 13.23
CA PHE A 34 2.47 -4.77 13.34
C PHE A 34 1.51 -5.28 12.26
N CYS A 35 1.98 -6.17 11.38
CA CYS A 35 1.17 -6.64 10.27
C CYS A 35 0.08 -7.57 10.78
N LYS A 36 -1.16 -7.19 10.57
CA LYS A 36 -2.33 -8.02 10.93
C LYS A 36 -2.34 -9.37 10.21
N VAL A 37 -1.63 -9.46 9.10
CA VAL A 37 -1.43 -10.71 8.33
C VAL A 37 -0.75 -11.79 9.15
N HIS A 38 0.09 -11.41 10.11
CA HIS A 38 0.83 -12.35 10.97
C HIS A 38 0.11 -12.72 12.27
N THR A 39 -1.06 -12.14 12.52
CA THR A 39 -1.86 -12.52 13.69
C THR A 39 -2.84 -13.61 13.27
N ASP A 40 -2.71 -14.80 13.84
CA ASP A 40 -3.54 -16.00 13.55
C ASP A 40 -5.05 -15.73 13.59
N SER A 41 -5.49 -14.74 14.36
CA SER A 41 -6.89 -14.35 14.46
C SER A 41 -7.45 -13.67 13.21
N TYR A 42 -6.60 -13.18 12.31
CA TYR A 42 -7.03 -12.47 11.10
C TYR A 42 -7.05 -13.34 9.85
N LEU A 43 -6.15 -14.33 9.80
CA LEU A 43 -5.94 -15.17 8.61
C LEU A 43 -7.09 -16.15 8.32
N GLY A 44 -7.88 -16.51 9.33
CA GLY A 44 -8.94 -17.50 9.22
C GLY A 44 -10.31 -16.99 8.79
N HIS A 45 -10.51 -15.65 8.77
CA HIS A 45 -11.86 -15.07 8.63
C HIS A 45 -12.16 -14.45 7.27
N TYR A 46 -11.17 -14.36 6.38
CA TYR A 46 -11.35 -13.71 5.08
C TYR A 46 -10.98 -14.64 3.93
N PRO A 47 -11.75 -14.63 2.84
CA PRO A 47 -11.43 -15.44 1.67
C PRO A 47 -10.10 -14.99 1.05
N LYS A 48 -9.26 -15.96 0.73
CA LYS A 48 -7.99 -15.73 0.03
C LYS A 48 -8.26 -15.59 -1.46
N ILE A 49 -7.78 -14.50 -2.05
CA ILE A 49 -7.82 -14.32 -3.49
C ILE A 49 -6.54 -14.94 -4.08
N PRO A 50 -6.64 -15.92 -4.97
CA PRO A 50 -5.49 -16.44 -5.69
C PRO A 50 -4.88 -15.35 -6.59
N MET A 51 -3.68 -15.61 -7.10
CA MET A 51 -3.05 -14.71 -8.07
C MET A 51 -3.96 -14.59 -9.30
N ILE A 52 -4.44 -13.37 -9.55
CA ILE A 52 -5.29 -13.09 -10.72
C ILE A 52 -4.43 -12.90 -11.97
N ASP A 53 -5.01 -13.11 -13.12
CA ASP A 53 -4.40 -12.80 -14.40
C ASP A 53 -4.97 -11.50 -15.00
N LYS A 54 -4.53 -11.17 -16.19
CA LYS A 54 -4.99 -9.98 -16.93
C LYS A 54 -6.50 -10.02 -17.24
N GLU A 55 -7.06 -11.17 -17.54
CA GLU A 55 -8.48 -11.32 -17.86
C GLU A 55 -9.33 -11.07 -16.62
N ASP A 56 -8.93 -11.62 -15.49
CA ASP A 56 -9.59 -11.41 -14.20
C ASP A 56 -9.52 -9.96 -13.76
N LEU A 57 -8.39 -9.30 -13.98
CA LEU A 57 -8.24 -7.86 -13.73
C LEU A 57 -9.28 -7.06 -14.54
N ILE A 58 -9.38 -7.32 -15.85
CA ILE A 58 -10.31 -6.61 -16.73
C ILE A 58 -11.77 -6.90 -16.35
N LYS A 59 -12.10 -8.16 -16.01
CA LYS A 59 -13.43 -8.49 -15.47
C LYS A 59 -13.73 -7.74 -14.18
N GLY A 60 -12.74 -7.58 -13.32
CA GLY A 60 -12.85 -6.79 -12.09
C GLY A 60 -13.20 -5.33 -12.35
N PHE A 61 -12.73 -4.73 -13.43
CA PHE A 61 -13.02 -3.34 -13.77
C PHE A 61 -14.51 -3.04 -13.93
N ALA A 62 -15.29 -4.04 -14.40
CA ALA A 62 -16.74 -3.91 -14.53
C ALA A 62 -17.49 -3.66 -13.20
N PHE A 63 -16.86 -4.01 -12.08
CA PHE A 63 -17.43 -3.81 -10.74
C PHE A 63 -17.04 -2.48 -10.09
N ILE A 64 -16.11 -1.71 -10.70
CA ILE A 64 -15.68 -0.43 -10.14
C ILE A 64 -16.86 0.53 -10.12
N ASN A 65 -17.17 1.03 -8.93
CA ASN A 65 -18.17 2.07 -8.76
C ASN A 65 -17.72 3.34 -9.53
N PRO A 66 -18.55 3.86 -10.46
CA PRO A 66 -18.21 5.05 -11.24
C PRO A 66 -17.91 6.28 -10.38
N ASN A 67 -18.49 6.36 -9.18
CA ASN A 67 -18.34 7.49 -8.25
C ASN A 67 -17.04 7.45 -7.43
N VAL A 68 -16.28 6.36 -7.43
CA VAL A 68 -14.97 6.36 -6.78
C VAL A 68 -13.94 7.07 -7.65
N ASN A 69 -13.13 7.92 -7.03
CA ASN A 69 -12.13 8.74 -7.73
C ASN A 69 -10.77 8.04 -7.89
N TYR A 70 -10.63 6.84 -7.38
CA TYR A 70 -9.39 6.07 -7.46
C TYR A 70 -9.69 4.58 -7.68
N VAL A 71 -8.72 3.89 -8.23
CA VAL A 71 -8.65 2.42 -8.30
C VAL A 71 -7.36 2.00 -7.63
N ARG A 72 -7.46 1.10 -6.66
CA ARG A 72 -6.29 0.62 -5.92
C ARG A 72 -6.02 -0.84 -6.23
N LEU A 73 -4.83 -1.13 -6.74
CA LEU A 73 -4.38 -2.48 -7.03
C LEU A 73 -3.73 -3.10 -5.78
N GLY A 74 -4.14 -4.30 -5.45
CA GLY A 74 -3.52 -5.13 -4.40
C GLY A 74 -3.96 -4.87 -2.97
N ALA A 75 -4.84 -3.90 -2.72
CA ALA A 75 -5.41 -3.69 -1.40
C ALA A 75 -6.69 -4.51 -1.22
N GLY A 76 -7.01 -4.85 0.03
CA GLY A 76 -8.25 -5.48 0.39
C GLY A 76 -8.65 -5.15 1.83
N VAL A 77 -9.94 -5.10 2.09
CA VAL A 77 -10.57 -4.92 3.39
C VAL A 77 -11.43 -6.14 3.73
N LEU A 78 -12.12 -6.69 2.73
CA LEU A 78 -13.03 -7.84 2.84
C LEU A 78 -12.40 -9.15 2.38
N VAL A 79 -11.18 -9.11 1.88
CA VAL A 79 -10.42 -10.28 1.45
C VAL A 79 -9.18 -10.47 2.31
N ALA A 80 -8.71 -11.71 2.35
CA ALA A 80 -7.53 -12.06 3.14
C ALA A 80 -6.29 -11.31 2.65
N PRO A 81 -5.32 -11.27 3.52
CA PRO A 81 -4.58 -10.08 3.85
C PRO A 81 -3.69 -9.57 2.74
N HIS A 82 -3.40 -8.30 2.88
CA HIS A 82 -2.56 -7.49 2.02
C HIS A 82 -1.20 -8.15 1.77
N THR A 83 -1.02 -8.62 0.58
CA THR A 83 0.29 -8.94 0.05
C THR A 83 0.85 -7.66 -0.59
N ASP A 84 2.17 -7.47 -0.54
CA ASP A 84 2.76 -6.36 -1.30
C ASP A 84 2.46 -6.56 -2.80
N PRO A 85 1.79 -5.64 -3.46
CA PRO A 85 1.35 -5.80 -4.85
C PRO A 85 2.50 -6.03 -5.83
N PHE A 86 3.70 -5.52 -5.51
CA PHE A 86 4.88 -5.69 -6.36
C PHE A 86 5.49 -7.10 -6.31
N LEU A 87 4.94 -8.01 -5.51
CA LEU A 87 5.20 -9.44 -5.62
C LEU A 87 4.46 -10.10 -6.80
N HIS A 88 3.42 -9.44 -7.33
CA HIS A 88 2.72 -9.98 -8.48
C HIS A 88 3.58 -9.79 -9.75
N PRO A 89 3.86 -10.87 -10.52
CA PRO A 89 4.78 -10.79 -11.66
C PRO A 89 4.30 -9.83 -12.77
N GLN A 90 3.00 -9.62 -12.90
CA GLN A 90 2.38 -8.77 -13.91
C GLN A 90 1.96 -7.39 -13.37
N ILE A 91 2.42 -6.97 -12.19
CA ILE A 91 1.95 -5.73 -11.56
C ILE A 91 2.16 -4.49 -12.44
N TYR A 92 3.27 -4.41 -13.14
CA TYR A 92 3.58 -3.27 -14.01
C TYR A 92 2.60 -3.20 -15.21
N ASP A 93 2.27 -4.34 -15.78
CA ASP A 93 1.25 -4.43 -16.85
C ASP A 93 -0.13 -4.07 -16.30
N PHE A 94 -0.46 -4.53 -15.10
CA PHE A 94 -1.73 -4.21 -14.44
C PHE A 94 -1.88 -2.71 -14.17
N ILE A 95 -0.83 -2.05 -13.73
CA ILE A 95 -0.81 -0.60 -13.52
C ILE A 95 -1.08 0.13 -14.85
N LYS A 96 -0.40 -0.28 -15.91
CA LYS A 96 -0.60 0.30 -17.26
C LYS A 96 -2.03 0.09 -17.74
N ILE A 97 -2.53 -1.13 -17.72
CA ILE A 97 -3.88 -1.48 -18.18
C ILE A 97 -4.94 -0.71 -17.38
N ALA A 98 -4.80 -0.64 -16.05
CA ALA A 98 -5.73 0.12 -15.21
C ALA A 98 -5.70 1.62 -15.52
N SER A 99 -4.52 2.18 -15.77
CA SER A 99 -4.34 3.58 -16.14
C SER A 99 -5.01 3.91 -17.48
N GLU A 100 -4.83 3.06 -18.47
CA GLU A 100 -5.44 3.20 -19.80
C GLU A 100 -6.96 3.04 -19.75
N TYR A 101 -7.46 2.11 -18.94
CA TYR A 101 -8.89 1.86 -18.80
C TYR A 101 -9.63 2.96 -18.03
N PHE A 102 -8.97 3.58 -17.04
CA PHE A 102 -9.52 4.63 -16.19
C PHE A 102 -8.68 5.92 -16.25
N PRO A 103 -8.64 6.61 -17.40
CA PRO A 103 -7.76 7.76 -17.60
C PRO A 103 -8.07 8.94 -16.67
N THR A 104 -9.29 9.03 -16.14
CA THR A 104 -9.74 10.10 -15.24
C THR A 104 -9.66 9.74 -13.76
N LYS A 105 -9.41 8.48 -13.44
CA LYS A 105 -9.29 8.02 -12.04
C LYS A 105 -7.83 7.92 -11.64
N LYS A 106 -7.55 8.16 -10.37
CA LYS A 106 -6.23 7.89 -9.81
C LYS A 106 -6.02 6.39 -9.64
N ILE A 107 -4.95 5.87 -10.23
CA ILE A 107 -4.51 4.50 -10.00
C ILE A 107 -3.47 4.52 -8.88
N THR A 108 -3.63 3.67 -7.89
CA THR A 108 -2.73 3.62 -6.75
C THR A 108 -2.47 2.20 -6.26
N THR A 109 -1.42 2.02 -5.52
CA THR A 109 -1.10 0.77 -4.82
C THR A 109 -0.47 1.07 -3.48
N VAL A 110 -0.73 0.23 -2.47
CA VAL A 110 -0.11 0.35 -1.14
C VAL A 110 1.05 -0.64 -1.06
N THR A 111 2.23 -0.14 -0.75
CA THR A 111 3.45 -0.96 -0.68
C THR A 111 4.40 -0.42 0.37
N THR A 112 5.27 -1.27 0.88
CA THR A 112 6.45 -0.85 1.66
C THR A 112 7.60 -0.41 0.75
N GLY A 113 7.51 -0.68 -0.54
CA GLY A 113 8.55 -0.40 -1.52
C GLY A 113 9.61 -1.51 -1.67
N ALA A 114 9.61 -2.51 -0.80
CA ALA A 114 10.64 -3.55 -0.78
C ALA A 114 10.77 -4.34 -2.09
N TYR A 115 9.68 -4.47 -2.84
CA TYR A 115 9.63 -5.26 -4.08
C TYR A 115 9.53 -4.41 -5.36
N ILE A 116 9.56 -3.08 -5.23
CA ILE A 116 9.61 -2.21 -6.42
C ILE A 116 10.97 -2.34 -7.07
N ARG A 117 10.99 -2.59 -8.35
CA ARG A 117 12.22 -2.66 -9.14
C ARG A 117 12.66 -1.27 -9.52
N GLU A 118 13.93 -0.92 -9.25
CA GLU A 118 14.48 0.40 -9.56
C GLU A 118 14.52 0.68 -11.07
N ASP A 119 14.79 -0.35 -11.89
CA ASP A 119 14.76 -0.26 -13.36
C ASP A 119 13.37 0.02 -13.94
N LYS A 120 12.32 0.00 -13.10
CA LYS A 120 10.93 0.31 -13.47
C LYS A 120 10.45 1.68 -13.01
N LEU A 121 11.27 2.46 -12.34
CA LEU A 121 10.86 3.78 -11.84
C LEU A 121 10.49 4.75 -12.96
N ASP A 122 11.26 4.79 -14.05
CA ASP A 122 10.95 5.63 -15.22
C ASP A 122 9.63 5.22 -15.87
N PHE A 123 9.39 3.91 -15.99
CA PHE A 123 8.11 3.41 -16.46
C PHE A 123 6.96 3.85 -15.56
N LEU A 124 7.08 3.71 -14.24
CA LEU A 124 6.04 4.13 -13.30
C LEU A 124 5.79 5.64 -13.35
N ASN A 125 6.87 6.43 -13.50
CA ASN A 125 6.79 7.89 -13.64
C ASN A 125 6.14 8.33 -14.97
N SER A 126 6.22 7.51 -16.00
CA SER A 126 5.60 7.80 -17.30
C SER A 126 4.07 7.67 -17.30
N ILE A 127 3.48 7.06 -16.24
CA ILE A 127 2.04 6.84 -16.13
C ILE A 127 1.38 8.02 -15.41
N PRO A 128 0.61 8.88 -16.09
CA PRO A 128 0.26 10.20 -15.57
C PRO A 128 -0.72 10.19 -14.39
N ASN A 129 -1.57 9.17 -14.31
CA ASN A 129 -2.57 9.04 -13.25
C ASN A 129 -2.22 7.98 -12.20
N PHE A 130 -0.97 7.46 -12.21
CA PHE A 130 -0.50 6.51 -11.22
C PHE A 130 0.22 7.20 -10.06
N GLY A 131 0.14 6.59 -8.87
CA GLY A 131 0.93 7.02 -7.71
C GLY A 131 0.93 5.97 -6.62
N ILE A 132 2.05 5.88 -5.92
CA ILE A 132 2.31 4.91 -4.87
C ILE A 132 1.86 5.48 -3.52
N ASP A 133 1.07 4.72 -2.78
CA ASP A 133 0.83 4.93 -1.35
C ASP A 133 1.92 4.17 -0.58
N LEU A 134 3.02 4.87 -0.27
CA LEU A 134 4.18 4.27 0.35
C LEU A 134 3.99 4.16 1.87
N SER A 135 4.10 2.94 2.39
CA SER A 135 4.07 2.64 3.82
C SER A 135 5.49 2.53 4.36
N LEU A 136 5.92 3.53 5.13
CA LEU A 136 7.26 3.59 5.70
C LEU A 136 7.23 3.12 7.16
N ILE A 137 8.11 2.18 7.48
CA ILE A 137 8.46 1.87 8.86
C ILE A 137 9.54 2.87 9.26
N THR A 138 9.53 3.35 10.52
CA THR A 138 10.47 4.35 11.04
C THR A 138 11.90 4.10 10.55
N MET A 139 12.43 5.04 9.76
CA MET A 139 13.71 4.84 9.06
C MET A 139 14.92 5.08 9.97
N GLN A 140 14.74 5.84 11.06
CA GLN A 140 15.83 6.28 11.94
C GLN A 140 15.76 5.71 13.37
N GLY A 141 14.75 4.89 13.66
CA GLY A 141 14.63 4.27 14.98
C GLY A 141 15.68 3.19 15.24
N LYS A 142 16.04 2.99 16.53
CA LYS A 142 17.00 1.97 16.99
C LYS A 142 16.61 0.52 16.67
N ARG A 143 15.50 0.28 16.01
CA ARG A 143 15.07 -1.06 15.57
C ARG A 143 15.64 -1.38 14.19
N GLU A 144 16.94 -1.35 14.10
CA GLU A 144 17.73 -1.77 12.94
C GLU A 144 17.47 -3.21 12.51
N ALA A 145 16.82 -4.00 13.37
CA ALA A 145 16.56 -5.42 13.12
C ALA A 145 15.41 -5.71 12.13
N ILE A 146 14.58 -4.72 11.79
CA ILE A 146 13.37 -4.97 11.00
C ILE A 146 13.60 -4.68 9.51
N ILE A 147 14.48 -3.73 9.17
CA ILE A 147 14.75 -3.36 7.79
C ILE A 147 16.26 -3.40 7.53
N PRO A 148 16.74 -4.28 6.66
CA PRO A 148 18.14 -4.32 6.25
C PRO A 148 18.62 -2.97 5.68
N ARG A 149 19.91 -2.68 5.81
CA ARG A 149 20.50 -1.42 5.30
C ARG A 149 20.24 -1.20 3.81
N SER A 150 20.31 -2.26 3.01
CA SER A 150 19.99 -2.23 1.58
C SER A 150 18.56 -1.79 1.29
N GLU A 151 17.61 -2.12 2.16
CA GLU A 151 16.22 -1.67 2.01
C GLU A 151 16.03 -0.20 2.38
N ARG A 152 16.84 0.33 3.30
CA ARG A 152 16.84 1.77 3.61
C ARG A 152 17.33 2.59 2.43
N GLU A 153 18.41 2.17 1.79
CA GLU A 153 18.96 2.83 0.60
C GLU A 153 17.94 2.81 -0.55
N ARG A 154 17.29 1.68 -0.76
CA ARG A 154 16.18 1.53 -1.71
C ARG A 154 15.01 2.47 -1.36
N THR A 155 14.61 2.52 -0.10
CA THR A 155 13.54 3.42 0.34
C THR A 155 13.89 4.89 0.06
N MET A 156 15.15 5.28 0.26
CA MET A 156 15.63 6.62 -0.09
C MET A 156 15.52 6.91 -1.59
N THR A 157 15.87 5.94 -2.42
CA THR A 157 15.72 6.02 -3.89
C THR A 157 14.25 6.20 -4.26
N LEU A 158 13.34 5.41 -3.67
CA LEU A 158 11.90 5.52 -3.91
C LEU A 158 11.35 6.88 -3.47
N LEU A 159 11.75 7.40 -2.32
CA LEU A 159 11.32 8.72 -1.85
C LEU A 159 11.72 9.84 -2.81
N LYS A 160 12.89 9.72 -3.45
CA LYS A 160 13.40 10.71 -4.40
C LYS A 160 12.76 10.60 -5.78
N TYR A 161 12.60 9.39 -6.28
CA TYR A 161 12.35 9.17 -7.72
C TYR A 161 11.02 8.49 -8.05
N ALA A 162 10.35 7.83 -7.09
CA ALA A 162 9.09 7.17 -7.36
C ALA A 162 7.91 8.16 -7.47
N PRO A 163 6.86 7.81 -8.25
CA PRO A 163 5.64 8.60 -8.35
C PRO A 163 4.78 8.42 -7.09
N LEU A 164 5.06 9.18 -6.07
CA LEU A 164 4.38 9.06 -4.78
C LEU A 164 3.02 9.76 -4.79
N ASN A 165 2.00 9.09 -4.26
CA ASN A 165 0.69 9.68 -3.99
C ASN A 165 0.52 10.02 -2.50
N LYS A 166 0.94 9.10 -1.63
CA LYS A 166 0.85 9.27 -0.18
C LYS A 166 2.02 8.57 0.51
N CYS A 167 2.59 9.20 1.53
CA CYS A 167 3.52 8.56 2.46
C CYS A 167 2.82 8.30 3.79
N THR A 168 2.88 7.07 4.26
CA THR A 168 2.40 6.69 5.60
C THR A 168 3.58 6.31 6.46
N LEU A 169 3.87 7.11 7.48
CA LEU A 169 4.87 6.80 8.49
C LEU A 169 4.24 5.91 9.57
N MET A 170 4.88 4.77 9.81
CA MET A 170 4.51 3.84 10.87
C MET A 170 5.57 3.91 11.97
N PHE A 171 5.19 4.29 13.18
CA PHE A 171 6.15 4.41 14.29
C PHE A 171 5.75 3.59 15.52
N THR A 172 6.75 3.11 16.24
CA THR A 172 6.58 2.25 17.45
C THR A 172 6.97 2.91 18.75
N GLY A 173 7.22 4.18 18.83
CA GLY A 173 7.83 4.64 20.05
C GLY A 173 7.76 6.11 20.31
N SER A 174 8.89 6.78 20.38
CA SER A 174 8.98 8.14 20.86
C SER A 174 8.61 9.13 19.75
N ILE A 175 8.09 10.27 20.16
CA ILE A 175 7.82 11.42 19.28
C ILE A 175 9.09 11.89 18.55
N TYR A 176 10.25 11.60 19.11
CA TYR A 176 11.57 11.95 18.57
C TYR A 176 11.87 11.21 17.25
N ASP A 177 11.51 9.93 17.16
CA ASP A 177 11.74 9.15 15.92
C ASP A 177 10.87 9.68 14.79
N ILE A 178 9.64 10.08 15.08
CA ILE A 178 8.72 10.67 14.09
C ILE A 178 9.27 12.00 13.60
N GLN A 179 9.75 12.84 14.49
CA GLN A 179 10.27 14.13 14.13
C GLN A 179 11.43 13.99 13.15
N LYS A 180 12.37 13.10 13.41
CA LYS A 180 13.50 12.82 12.52
C LYS A 180 13.07 12.31 11.15
N ASP A 181 12.08 11.41 11.11
CA ASP A 181 11.55 10.90 9.85
C ASP A 181 10.82 11.99 9.06
N LEU A 182 10.09 12.89 9.74
CA LEU A 182 9.47 14.04 9.11
C LEU A 182 10.52 15.03 8.57
N GLU A 183 11.55 15.34 9.36
CA GLU A 183 12.66 16.20 8.93
C GLU A 183 13.35 15.62 7.69
N LEU A 184 13.55 14.30 7.65
CA LEU A 184 14.10 13.61 6.48
C LEU A 184 13.19 13.78 5.26
N LEU A 185 11.89 13.53 5.40
CA LEU A 185 10.93 13.67 4.29
C LEU A 185 10.88 15.09 3.75
N TYR A 186 10.88 16.09 4.64
CA TYR A 186 10.94 17.49 4.25
C TYR A 186 12.28 17.85 3.57
N GLY A 187 13.39 17.35 4.11
CA GLY A 187 14.72 17.55 3.51
C GLY A 187 14.85 16.96 2.10
N LEU A 188 14.11 15.88 1.81
CA LEU A 188 14.02 15.28 0.49
C LEU A 188 12.96 15.92 -0.42
N GLY A 189 12.20 16.89 0.07
CA GLY A 189 11.12 17.53 -0.67
C GLY A 189 9.93 16.61 -0.94
N VAL A 190 9.78 15.54 -0.16
CA VAL A 190 8.67 14.57 -0.31
C VAL A 190 7.33 15.24 -0.06
N ASP A 191 7.28 16.17 0.88
CA ASP A 191 6.09 16.99 1.17
C ASP A 191 5.56 17.74 -0.06
N LYS A 192 6.44 18.09 -1.01
CA LYS A 192 6.07 18.77 -2.27
C LYS A 192 5.55 17.81 -3.35
N LYS A 193 5.82 16.51 -3.20
CA LYS A 193 5.45 15.47 -4.18
C LYS A 193 4.17 14.75 -3.82
N VAL A 194 3.90 14.58 -2.53
CA VAL A 194 2.81 13.73 -2.06
C VAL A 194 1.57 14.55 -1.73
N ARG A 195 0.41 13.94 -1.97
CA ARG A 195 -0.86 14.53 -1.56
C ARG A 195 -1.00 14.59 -0.03
N GLN A 196 -0.41 13.64 0.68
CA GLN A 196 -0.59 13.48 2.12
C GLN A 196 0.58 12.74 2.76
N ILE A 197 1.05 13.25 3.90
CA ILE A 197 1.89 12.49 4.82
C ILE A 197 1.01 12.09 6.00
N LEU A 198 0.87 10.79 6.23
CA LEU A 198 0.05 10.22 7.29
C LEU A 198 0.96 9.59 8.33
N VAL A 199 0.83 10.02 9.58
CA VAL A 199 1.56 9.44 10.71
C VAL A 199 0.63 8.49 11.46
N ARG A 200 1.04 7.24 11.64
CA ARG A 200 0.28 6.22 12.36
C ARG A 200 1.12 5.59 13.45
N ARG A 201 0.55 5.48 14.64
CA ARG A 201 1.13 4.68 15.69
C ARG A 201 0.95 3.20 15.35
N MET A 202 2.02 2.41 15.49
CA MET A 202 1.93 0.97 15.41
C MET A 202 1.28 0.43 16.69
N GLU A 203 0.22 -0.33 16.52
CA GLU A 203 -0.41 -1.04 17.62
C GLU A 203 0.35 -2.37 17.82
N HIS A 204 0.87 -2.59 19.03
CA HIS A 204 1.37 -3.90 19.37
C HIS A 204 0.18 -4.85 19.55
N THR A 205 0.06 -5.82 18.67
CA THR A 205 -1.05 -6.80 18.64
C THR A 205 -1.10 -7.73 19.86
N LYS A 206 -0.17 -7.61 20.81
CA LYS A 206 -0.10 -8.47 22.00
C LYS A 206 -0.93 -8.02 23.19
N ASN A 207 -1.52 -6.83 23.20
CA ASN A 207 -2.39 -6.37 24.29
C ASN A 207 -3.76 -5.94 23.78
N LYS A 208 -4.76 -6.76 24.07
CA LYS A 208 -6.18 -6.57 23.75
C LYS A 208 -6.89 -5.44 24.51
N SER A 209 -6.19 -4.55 25.16
CA SER A 209 -6.85 -3.51 25.94
C SER A 209 -6.08 -2.20 25.85
N THR A 210 -6.39 -1.41 24.85
CA THR A 210 -6.39 0.05 25.00
C THR A 210 -6.99 0.68 23.73
N SER A 211 -7.92 1.59 23.96
CA SER A 211 -8.58 2.42 22.98
C SER A 211 -7.60 3.02 21.97
N THR A 212 -7.93 2.86 20.70
CA THR A 212 -7.19 3.40 19.57
C THR A 212 -7.32 4.92 19.56
N GLU A 213 -6.42 5.65 20.19
CA GLU A 213 -6.24 7.07 19.89
C GLU A 213 -5.54 7.17 18.53
N ARG A 214 -6.33 7.36 17.49
CA ARG A 214 -5.84 7.74 16.17
C ARG A 214 -5.40 9.20 16.23
N ILE A 215 -4.11 9.43 16.40
CA ILE A 215 -3.53 10.75 16.12
C ILE A 215 -3.43 10.86 14.61
N VAL A 216 -4.49 11.33 13.96
CA VAL A 216 -4.50 11.71 12.56
C VAL A 216 -4.11 13.18 12.51
N ASN A 217 -2.84 13.49 12.47
CA ASN A 217 -2.36 14.80 12.07
C ASN A 217 -2.39 14.86 10.55
N THR A 218 -3.53 15.26 9.99
CA THR A 218 -3.64 15.60 8.58
C THR A 218 -3.05 16.99 8.40
N MET A 219 -1.81 17.08 7.96
CA MET A 219 -1.29 18.34 7.44
C MET A 219 -1.95 18.58 6.08
N HIS A 220 -3.08 19.31 6.08
CA HIS A 220 -3.61 19.86 4.85
C HIS A 220 -2.67 20.98 4.40
N ARG A 221 -2.18 20.89 3.17
CA ARG A 221 -1.64 22.07 2.49
C ARG A 221 -2.80 23.05 2.33
N ALA A 222 -2.66 24.23 2.89
CA ALA A 222 -3.40 25.39 2.40
C ALA A 222 -2.95 25.60 0.95
N LEU A 223 -3.91 25.52 0.04
CA LEU A 223 -3.77 25.94 -1.35
C LEU A 223 -3.54 27.47 -1.38
#